data_694b47e105c28d14b333b48de855632e
#
_entry.id   694b47e105c28d14b333b48de855632e
#
_cell.length_a   1.000
_cell.length_b   1.000
_cell.length_c   1.000
_cell.angle_alpha   90.00
_cell.angle_beta   90.00
_cell.angle_gamma   90.00
#
_symmetry.space_group_name_H-M   'P 1'
#
loop_
_entity.id
_entity.type
_entity.pdbx_description
1 polymer ?
#
loop_
_entity_poly.entity_id
_entity_poly.type
_entity_poly.pdbx_seq_one_letter_code
_entity_poly.pdbx_strand_id
1 'polypeptide(L)'
;MTASRGEGFENVLIVGAGPAGMLLALMLGQAGVPVVLIDMAAGLDQNPRATHYGPPAMYELNRAGLGDDIRQEGFLPDGVCWRKLDGTPIASIHNGAFPDDPNRMACLPLNRLGLIMQRHLEAQGKVDIRYGYKVIGIGQDETKAWVEVETPEGKQTLSASYIVGCDGANSQIRRSLFGDREFPGRTWNEQIVATNIRYNFDQYDLSDSNFIVHPEHWSMTARITRDGLWRVTYGEIPGLSNDELRQRLPEKFKAFLPGAPNPGQYEVVNFSPYKVHQRLAKQMRVGRFLLAADAAHLCNPFGGMGLTGGIVDVGGLRDCLVGIYEGKADDTILDRYNEIRRQKYLEIIDVVSTENIRRLFSTDPDRALETDGFLRMCKQASENPEVAKQMQKGALLVSHDFTQYYNTA
;
A
#
# COMPACT_ATOMS: atom_id res chain seq x y z
N MET A 1 28.22 20.38 -16.78
CA MET A 1 28.80 20.52 -15.43
C MET A 1 28.32 19.33 -14.64
N THR A 2 29.20 18.44 -14.19
CA THR A 2 28.82 17.32 -13.30
C THR A 2 28.54 17.95 -11.94
N ALA A 3 27.28 17.85 -11.47
CA ALA A 3 26.93 18.26 -10.11
C ALA A 3 27.89 17.56 -9.13
N SER A 4 28.47 18.30 -8.19
CA SER A 4 29.30 17.71 -7.13
C SER A 4 28.41 16.82 -6.29
N ARG A 5 28.80 15.55 -6.10
CA ARG A 5 28.11 14.64 -5.14
C ARG A 5 28.09 15.33 -3.78
N GLY A 6 26.96 15.21 -3.08
CA GLY A 6 26.84 15.71 -1.69
C GLY A 6 27.96 15.13 -0.85
N GLU A 7 28.75 15.98 -0.18
CA GLU A 7 29.88 15.53 0.63
C GLU A 7 29.42 14.50 1.67
N GLY A 8 30.03 13.31 1.66
CA GLY A 8 29.77 12.23 2.60
C GLY A 8 28.56 11.34 2.34
N PHE A 9 27.84 11.51 1.20
CA PHE A 9 26.79 10.57 0.82
C PHE A 9 27.37 9.50 -0.13
N GLU A 10 27.61 8.30 0.39
CA GLU A 10 28.20 7.19 -0.36
C GLU A 10 27.15 6.21 -0.90
N ASN A 11 26.22 5.76 -0.04
CA ASN A 11 25.25 4.72 -0.37
C ASN A 11 23.99 4.74 0.51
N VAL A 12 22.98 3.98 0.11
CA VAL A 12 21.77 3.69 0.89
C VAL A 12 21.66 2.19 1.14
N LEU A 13 21.39 1.80 2.38
CA LEU A 13 20.97 0.45 2.74
C LEU A 13 19.46 0.43 2.96
N ILE A 14 18.76 -0.44 2.24
CA ILE A 14 17.33 -0.64 2.37
C ILE A 14 17.09 -1.99 3.06
N VAL A 15 16.27 -1.98 4.11
CA VAL A 15 15.90 -3.18 4.86
C VAL A 15 14.45 -3.54 4.54
N GLY A 16 14.26 -4.70 3.92
CA GLY A 16 12.98 -5.22 3.45
C GLY A 16 12.85 -5.18 1.93
N ALA A 17 12.86 -6.35 1.28
CA ALA A 17 12.66 -6.51 -0.17
C ALA A 17 11.16 -6.73 -0.53
N GLY A 18 10.26 -6.15 0.25
CA GLY A 18 8.87 -5.98 -0.11
C GLY A 18 8.68 -4.90 -1.19
N PRO A 19 7.43 -4.62 -1.59
CA PRO A 19 7.14 -3.68 -2.69
C PRO A 19 7.75 -2.29 -2.50
N ALA A 20 7.73 -1.76 -1.28
CA ALA A 20 8.30 -0.46 -0.97
C ALA A 20 9.81 -0.43 -1.11
N GLY A 21 10.52 -1.43 -0.55
CA GLY A 21 11.97 -1.48 -0.62
C GLY A 21 12.48 -1.75 -2.04
N MET A 22 11.84 -2.65 -2.79
CA MET A 22 12.20 -2.92 -4.18
C MET A 22 11.97 -1.70 -5.08
N LEU A 23 10.84 -1.00 -4.90
CA LEU A 23 10.55 0.22 -5.65
C LEU A 23 11.58 1.32 -5.34
N LEU A 24 11.89 1.54 -4.05
CA LEU A 24 12.90 2.52 -3.66
C LEU A 24 14.28 2.18 -4.24
N ALA A 25 14.68 0.90 -4.13
CA ALA A 25 15.95 0.41 -4.67
C ALA A 25 16.05 0.63 -6.18
N LEU A 26 14.98 0.30 -6.93
CA LEU A 26 14.90 0.51 -8.37
C LEU A 26 15.06 2.00 -8.73
N MET A 27 14.27 2.87 -8.10
CA MET A 27 14.27 4.31 -8.38
C MET A 27 15.59 5.00 -7.99
N LEU A 28 16.22 4.61 -6.88
CA LEU A 28 17.53 5.11 -6.48
C LEU A 28 18.65 4.62 -7.41
N GLY A 29 18.63 3.34 -7.77
CA GLY A 29 19.57 2.77 -8.75
C GLY A 29 19.45 3.42 -10.14
N GLN A 30 18.24 3.77 -10.59
CA GLN A 30 18.00 4.56 -11.81
C GLN A 30 18.69 5.93 -11.73
N ALA A 31 18.67 6.57 -10.57
CA ALA A 31 19.33 7.84 -10.33
C ALA A 31 20.84 7.72 -10.09
N GLY A 32 21.40 6.50 -10.12
CA GLY A 32 22.83 6.27 -9.93
C GLY A 32 23.31 6.29 -8.48
N VAL A 33 22.39 6.29 -7.52
CA VAL A 33 22.69 6.14 -6.10
C VAL A 33 23.08 4.68 -5.83
N PRO A 34 24.24 4.40 -5.19
CA PRO A 34 24.60 3.05 -4.79
C PRO A 34 23.66 2.51 -3.71
N VAL A 35 23.08 1.33 -3.95
CA VAL A 35 22.06 0.72 -3.07
C VAL A 35 22.43 -0.71 -2.73
N VAL A 36 22.28 -1.05 -1.46
CA VAL A 36 22.21 -2.43 -0.96
C VAL A 36 20.79 -2.66 -0.44
N LEU A 37 20.12 -3.69 -0.92
CA LEU A 37 18.78 -4.10 -0.48
C LEU A 37 18.90 -5.45 0.24
N ILE A 38 18.47 -5.52 1.48
CA ILE A 38 18.51 -6.76 2.27
C ILE A 38 17.11 -7.20 2.70
N ASP A 39 16.89 -8.50 2.80
CA ASP A 39 15.67 -9.08 3.37
C ASP A 39 15.98 -10.33 4.19
N MET A 40 15.22 -10.54 5.26
CA MET A 40 15.34 -11.72 6.11
C MET A 40 14.79 -13.00 5.47
N ALA A 41 13.88 -12.88 4.50
CA ALA A 41 13.33 -14.00 3.76
C ALA A 41 14.36 -14.56 2.77
N ALA A 42 14.14 -15.80 2.32
CA ALA A 42 14.98 -16.45 1.31
C ALA A 42 14.68 -16.00 -0.14
N GLY A 43 13.65 -15.17 -0.34
CA GLY A 43 13.23 -14.65 -1.65
C GLY A 43 11.92 -13.87 -1.55
N LEU A 44 11.31 -13.55 -2.70
CA LEU A 44 10.08 -12.76 -2.79
C LEU A 44 8.87 -13.46 -2.17
N ASP A 45 8.00 -12.69 -1.53
CA ASP A 45 6.69 -13.15 -1.07
C ASP A 45 5.80 -13.55 -2.27
N GLN A 46 5.33 -14.79 -2.28
CA GLN A 46 4.49 -15.35 -3.35
C GLN A 46 2.98 -15.13 -3.12
N ASN A 47 2.59 -14.50 -2.01
CA ASN A 47 1.18 -14.27 -1.69
C ASN A 47 0.62 -13.08 -2.47
N PRO A 48 -0.56 -13.22 -3.11
CA PRO A 48 -1.24 -12.13 -3.82
C PRO A 48 -1.92 -11.17 -2.81
N ARG A 49 -1.14 -10.44 -2.03
CA ARG A 49 -1.62 -9.52 -1.00
C ARG A 49 -2.50 -8.41 -1.59
N ALA A 50 -2.19 -7.13 -1.43
CA ALA A 50 -2.88 -6.03 -2.09
C ALA A 50 -2.79 -6.13 -3.64
N THR A 51 -3.69 -5.47 -4.36
CA THR A 51 -3.82 -5.66 -5.81
C THR A 51 -4.16 -4.38 -6.57
N HIS A 52 -4.77 -3.38 -5.93
CA HIS A 52 -5.25 -2.16 -6.58
C HIS A 52 -4.31 -0.99 -6.32
N TYR A 53 -3.84 -0.37 -7.38
CA TYR A 53 -2.96 0.80 -7.36
C TYR A 53 -3.74 2.02 -7.80
N GLY A 54 -4.08 2.90 -6.86
CA GLY A 54 -4.76 4.16 -7.16
C GLY A 54 -3.87 5.14 -7.93
N PRO A 55 -4.44 6.24 -8.47
CA PRO A 55 -3.71 7.19 -9.31
C PRO A 55 -2.40 7.72 -8.71
N PRO A 56 -2.30 8.07 -7.41
CA PRO A 56 -1.02 8.48 -6.83
C PRO A 56 0.05 7.39 -6.83
N ALA A 57 -0.35 6.13 -6.60
CA ALA A 57 0.57 4.99 -6.66
C ALA A 57 1.01 4.72 -8.11
N MET A 58 0.07 4.75 -9.06
CA MET A 58 0.39 4.58 -10.49
C MET A 58 1.34 5.68 -11.00
N TYR A 59 1.22 6.91 -10.52
CA TYR A 59 2.16 7.98 -10.83
C TYR A 59 3.60 7.59 -10.47
N GLU A 60 3.85 7.09 -9.26
CA GLU A 60 5.18 6.67 -8.83
C GLU A 60 5.67 5.41 -9.56
N LEU A 61 4.77 4.45 -9.82
CA LEU A 61 5.09 3.25 -10.59
C LEU A 61 5.43 3.58 -12.06
N ASN A 62 4.74 4.56 -12.65
CA ASN A 62 5.08 5.08 -13.98
C ASN A 62 6.46 5.78 -13.98
N ARG A 63 6.77 6.59 -12.94
CA ARG A 63 8.10 7.21 -12.77
C ARG A 63 9.21 6.17 -12.67
N ALA A 64 8.94 5.02 -12.06
CA ALA A 64 9.87 3.91 -12.00
C ALA A 64 9.98 3.09 -13.30
N GLY A 65 9.16 3.39 -14.32
CA GLY A 65 9.13 2.67 -15.60
C GLY A 65 8.37 1.35 -15.56
N LEU A 66 7.52 1.12 -14.55
CA LEU A 66 6.80 -0.14 -14.35
C LEU A 66 5.37 -0.14 -14.94
N GLY A 67 4.86 1.01 -15.34
CA GLY A 67 3.45 1.18 -15.66
C GLY A 67 2.98 0.34 -16.84
N ASP A 68 3.79 0.16 -17.89
CA ASP A 68 3.43 -0.65 -19.06
C ASP A 68 3.33 -2.13 -18.70
N ASP A 69 4.30 -2.67 -17.95
CA ASP A 69 4.27 -4.05 -17.48
C ASP A 69 3.05 -4.31 -16.60
N ILE A 70 2.72 -3.36 -15.69
CA ILE A 70 1.54 -3.46 -14.82
C ILE A 70 0.26 -3.51 -15.66
N ARG A 71 0.13 -2.69 -16.69
CA ARG A 71 -1.04 -2.68 -17.59
C ARG A 71 -1.12 -3.94 -18.44
N GLN A 72 0.03 -4.46 -18.87
CA GLN A 72 0.12 -5.66 -19.70
C GLN A 72 -0.20 -6.93 -18.89
N GLU A 73 0.39 -7.10 -17.71
CA GLU A 73 0.24 -8.28 -16.87
C GLU A 73 -1.00 -8.24 -15.96
N GLY A 74 -1.52 -7.04 -15.68
CA GLY A 74 -2.71 -6.78 -14.90
C GLY A 74 -3.90 -6.39 -15.76
N PHE A 75 -4.78 -5.56 -15.19
CA PHE A 75 -5.90 -4.95 -15.91
C PHE A 75 -6.27 -3.59 -15.31
N LEU A 76 -7.06 -2.82 -16.05
CA LEU A 76 -7.64 -1.57 -15.58
C LEU A 76 -9.06 -1.87 -15.12
N PRO A 77 -9.38 -1.83 -13.81
CA PRO A 77 -10.72 -2.12 -13.33
C PRO A 77 -11.71 -1.06 -13.81
N ASP A 78 -12.96 -1.49 -14.06
CA ASP A 78 -14.04 -0.62 -14.56
C ASP A 78 -14.48 0.43 -13.54
N GLY A 79 -14.46 0.08 -12.26
CA GLY A 79 -14.84 1.00 -11.20
C GLY A 79 -15.12 0.34 -9.86
N VAL A 80 -15.79 1.13 -9.03
CA VAL A 80 -16.20 0.77 -7.67
C VAL A 80 -17.68 1.06 -7.49
N CYS A 81 -18.44 0.12 -6.89
CA CYS A 81 -19.84 0.31 -6.58
C CYS A 81 -20.13 0.01 -5.10
N TRP A 82 -20.83 0.90 -4.42
CA TRP A 82 -21.43 0.65 -3.10
C TRP A 82 -22.88 0.15 -3.32
N ARG A 83 -23.22 -0.93 -2.66
CA ARG A 83 -24.50 -1.63 -2.84
C ARG A 83 -25.17 -1.92 -1.51
N LYS A 84 -26.48 -2.06 -1.52
CA LYS A 84 -27.25 -2.69 -0.45
C LYS A 84 -26.99 -4.20 -0.43
N LEU A 85 -27.42 -4.89 0.62
CA LEU A 85 -27.25 -6.34 0.76
C LEU A 85 -27.98 -7.14 -0.34
N ASP A 86 -29.10 -6.63 -0.84
CA ASP A 86 -29.85 -7.23 -1.96
C ASP A 86 -29.20 -7.01 -3.34
N GLY A 87 -28.03 -6.34 -3.38
CA GLY A 87 -27.30 -6.02 -4.60
C GLY A 87 -27.69 -4.69 -5.25
N THR A 88 -28.72 -3.98 -4.77
CA THR A 88 -29.14 -2.69 -5.33
C THR A 88 -28.00 -1.65 -5.23
N PRO A 89 -27.59 -1.00 -6.34
CA PRO A 89 -26.58 0.05 -6.32
C PRO A 89 -27.02 1.28 -5.51
N ILE A 90 -26.12 1.81 -4.67
CA ILE A 90 -26.29 3.07 -3.94
C ILE A 90 -25.56 4.19 -4.70
N ALA A 91 -24.29 3.99 -4.99
CA ALA A 91 -23.43 4.92 -5.71
C ALA A 91 -22.26 4.19 -6.37
N SER A 92 -21.67 4.77 -7.41
CA SER A 92 -20.51 4.19 -8.11
C SER A 92 -19.51 5.26 -8.52
N ILE A 93 -18.27 4.83 -8.73
CA ILE A 93 -17.20 5.59 -9.39
C ILE A 93 -16.75 4.76 -10.59
N HIS A 94 -16.74 5.36 -11.77
CA HIS A 94 -16.28 4.72 -12.99
C HIS A 94 -14.85 5.18 -13.33
N ASN A 95 -13.91 4.25 -13.42
CA ASN A 95 -12.51 4.54 -13.75
C ASN A 95 -12.29 4.88 -15.24
N GLY A 96 -13.30 4.66 -16.08
CA GLY A 96 -13.28 5.02 -17.50
C GLY A 96 -13.54 6.51 -17.80
N ALA A 97 -13.81 7.33 -16.80
CA ALA A 97 -14.07 8.77 -16.99
C ALA A 97 -12.88 9.53 -17.58
N PHE A 98 -11.65 9.02 -17.40
CA PHE A 98 -10.41 9.62 -17.91
C PHE A 98 -9.58 8.56 -18.65
N PRO A 99 -9.99 8.16 -19.87
CA PRO A 99 -9.37 7.03 -20.56
C PRO A 99 -7.90 7.26 -20.92
N ASP A 100 -7.50 8.50 -21.11
CA ASP A 100 -6.14 8.90 -21.54
C ASP A 100 -5.20 9.22 -20.37
N ASP A 101 -5.69 9.18 -19.12
CA ASP A 101 -4.82 9.40 -17.95
C ASP A 101 -3.90 8.18 -17.75
N PRO A 102 -2.55 8.36 -17.89
CA PRO A 102 -1.60 7.27 -17.70
C PRO A 102 -1.59 6.73 -16.26
N ASN A 103 -2.11 7.50 -15.31
CA ASN A 103 -2.15 7.15 -13.90
C ASN A 103 -3.50 6.54 -13.47
N ARG A 104 -4.35 6.12 -14.42
CA ARG A 104 -5.58 5.41 -14.06
C ARG A 104 -5.28 4.23 -13.14
N MET A 105 -6.23 3.97 -12.24
CA MET A 105 -6.15 2.80 -11.37
C MET A 105 -5.86 1.54 -12.16
N ALA A 106 -4.90 0.75 -11.69
CA ALA A 106 -4.58 -0.57 -12.23
C ALA A 106 -4.71 -1.64 -11.14
N CYS A 107 -5.00 -2.86 -11.56
CA CYS A 107 -5.07 -4.02 -10.71
C CYS A 107 -4.06 -5.08 -11.16
N LEU A 108 -3.18 -5.46 -10.24
CA LEU A 108 -2.19 -6.53 -10.41
C LEU A 108 -1.86 -7.09 -9.02
N PRO A 109 -1.90 -8.41 -8.78
CA PRO A 109 -1.46 -9.01 -7.53
C PRO A 109 -0.04 -8.60 -7.13
N LEU A 110 0.17 -8.30 -5.85
CA LEU A 110 1.42 -7.71 -5.35
C LEU A 110 2.65 -8.62 -5.56
N ASN A 111 2.47 -9.94 -5.50
CA ASN A 111 3.52 -10.90 -5.84
C ASN A 111 3.95 -10.78 -7.33
N ARG A 112 3.03 -10.46 -8.23
CA ARG A 112 3.36 -10.23 -9.65
C ARG A 112 4.10 -8.91 -9.83
N LEU A 113 3.70 -7.84 -9.13
CA LEU A 113 4.47 -6.59 -9.10
C LEU A 113 5.90 -6.83 -8.58
N GLY A 114 6.07 -7.67 -7.55
CA GLY A 114 7.39 -8.06 -7.06
C GLY A 114 8.27 -8.68 -8.15
N LEU A 115 7.72 -9.60 -8.95
CA LEU A 115 8.43 -10.22 -10.07
C LEU A 115 8.79 -9.21 -11.19
N ILE A 116 7.89 -8.26 -11.48
CA ILE A 116 8.18 -7.17 -12.44
C ILE A 116 9.36 -6.34 -11.92
N MET A 117 9.30 -5.89 -10.66
CA MET A 117 10.38 -5.09 -10.07
C MET A 117 11.70 -5.86 -10.03
N GLN A 118 11.68 -7.16 -9.74
CA GLN A 118 12.88 -8.01 -9.77
C GLN A 118 13.52 -8.01 -11.16
N ARG A 119 12.74 -8.23 -12.24
CA ARG A 119 13.25 -8.20 -13.62
C ARG A 119 13.90 -6.85 -13.96
N HIS A 120 13.27 -5.74 -13.56
CA HIS A 120 13.83 -4.41 -13.77
C HIS A 120 15.12 -4.16 -12.98
N LEU A 121 15.20 -4.62 -11.74
CA LEU A 121 16.40 -4.52 -10.89
C LEU A 121 17.55 -5.36 -11.46
N GLU A 122 17.27 -6.58 -11.90
CA GLU A 122 18.24 -7.47 -12.55
C GLU A 122 18.74 -6.88 -13.88
N ALA A 123 17.85 -6.36 -14.72
CA ALA A 123 18.21 -5.71 -15.98
C ALA A 123 19.03 -4.43 -15.77
N GLN A 124 18.77 -3.71 -14.70
CA GLN A 124 19.52 -2.50 -14.33
C GLN A 124 20.94 -2.84 -13.83
N GLY A 125 21.12 -3.92 -13.08
CA GLY A 125 22.40 -4.42 -12.56
C GLY A 125 23.15 -3.46 -11.62
N LYS A 126 22.44 -2.53 -10.94
CA LYS A 126 23.04 -1.46 -10.11
C LYS A 126 22.75 -1.61 -8.63
N VAL A 127 21.86 -2.51 -8.24
CA VAL A 127 21.43 -2.74 -6.86
C VAL A 127 21.95 -4.10 -6.40
N ASP A 128 22.61 -4.13 -5.25
CA ASP A 128 23.05 -5.36 -4.61
C ASP A 128 21.91 -5.89 -3.70
N ILE A 129 21.29 -6.99 -4.10
CA ILE A 129 20.14 -7.58 -3.39
C ILE A 129 20.61 -8.84 -2.64
N ARG A 130 20.36 -8.86 -1.33
CA ARG A 130 20.78 -9.98 -0.45
C ARG A 130 19.60 -10.51 0.36
N TYR A 131 19.25 -11.75 0.14
CA TYR A 131 18.25 -12.49 0.90
C TYR A 131 18.88 -13.27 2.05
N GLY A 132 18.09 -13.60 3.08
CA GLY A 132 18.57 -14.31 4.27
C GLY A 132 19.32 -13.41 5.27
N TYR A 133 19.20 -12.09 5.15
CA TYR A 133 19.86 -11.09 6.01
C TYR A 133 18.86 -10.54 7.04
N LYS A 134 18.90 -11.04 8.26
CA LYS A 134 18.00 -10.66 9.35
C LYS A 134 18.65 -9.60 10.23
N VAL A 135 18.09 -8.40 10.28
CA VAL A 135 18.54 -7.35 11.20
C VAL A 135 18.28 -7.76 12.65
N ILE A 136 19.32 -7.67 13.49
CA ILE A 136 19.31 -7.99 14.92
C ILE A 136 19.74 -6.83 15.81
N GLY A 137 20.37 -5.80 15.24
CA GLY A 137 20.80 -4.59 15.94
C GLY A 137 20.98 -3.43 14.99
N ILE A 138 20.97 -2.20 15.53
CA ILE A 138 21.21 -0.97 14.76
C ILE A 138 22.09 -0.01 15.55
N GLY A 139 22.79 0.87 14.84
CA GLY A 139 23.52 1.98 15.43
C GLY A 139 23.81 3.06 14.41
N GLN A 140 24.22 4.24 14.87
CA GLN A 140 24.62 5.35 14.02
C GLN A 140 25.57 6.30 14.76
N ASP A 141 26.36 7.03 13.99
CA ASP A 141 27.16 8.18 14.42
C ASP A 141 26.85 9.41 13.53
N GLU A 142 27.64 10.43 13.59
CA GLU A 142 27.48 11.66 12.82
C GLU A 142 27.66 11.45 11.31
N THR A 143 28.37 10.41 10.90
CA THR A 143 28.79 10.18 9.51
C THR A 143 28.05 9.06 8.82
N LYS A 144 27.63 8.01 9.54
CA LYS A 144 27.02 6.81 9.00
C LYS A 144 26.03 6.14 9.97
N ALA A 145 25.21 5.27 9.43
CA ALA A 145 24.41 4.32 10.18
C ALA A 145 24.82 2.88 9.84
N TRP A 146 24.54 1.93 10.73
CA TRP A 146 24.80 0.51 10.49
C TRP A 146 23.68 -0.37 11.06
N VAL A 147 23.57 -1.56 10.48
CA VAL A 147 22.79 -2.66 11.02
C VAL A 147 23.69 -3.85 11.31
N GLU A 148 23.43 -4.52 12.42
CA GLU A 148 23.94 -5.86 12.69
C GLU A 148 22.96 -6.86 12.10
N VAL A 149 23.44 -7.78 11.29
CA VAL A 149 22.63 -8.78 10.61
C VAL A 149 23.10 -10.19 10.95
N GLU A 150 22.14 -11.09 11.06
CA GLU A 150 22.36 -12.54 11.07
C GLU A 150 22.13 -13.05 9.65
N THR A 151 23.14 -13.75 9.11
CA THR A 151 23.15 -14.31 7.75
C THR A 151 23.45 -15.80 7.81
N PRO A 152 23.27 -16.57 6.71
CA PRO A 152 23.68 -17.97 6.65
C PRO A 152 25.17 -18.20 6.99
N GLU A 153 26.03 -17.21 6.71
CA GLU A 153 27.47 -17.25 6.96
C GLU A 153 27.87 -16.74 8.36
N GLY A 154 26.92 -16.29 9.15
CA GLY A 154 27.14 -15.76 10.50
C GLY A 154 26.72 -14.27 10.64
N LYS A 155 27.17 -13.68 11.75
CA LYS A 155 26.85 -12.25 12.03
C LYS A 155 27.79 -11.33 11.25
N GLN A 156 27.20 -10.26 10.70
CA GLN A 156 27.90 -9.24 9.96
C GLN A 156 27.37 -7.83 10.34
N THR A 157 28.16 -6.80 10.05
CA THR A 157 27.74 -5.39 10.15
C THR A 157 27.76 -4.77 8.77
N LEU A 158 26.65 -4.15 8.38
CA LEU A 158 26.51 -3.40 7.13
C LEU A 158 26.31 -1.94 7.46
N SER A 159 27.10 -1.05 6.83
CA SER A 159 27.05 0.40 7.04
C SER A 159 26.63 1.13 5.78
N ALA A 160 25.95 2.27 5.95
CA ALA A 160 25.55 3.15 4.86
C ALA A 160 25.45 4.61 5.35
N SER A 161 25.41 5.54 4.40
CA SER A 161 25.14 6.95 4.69
C SER A 161 23.72 7.14 5.25
N TYR A 162 22.78 6.38 4.73
CA TYR A 162 21.38 6.33 5.21
C TYR A 162 20.87 4.89 5.19
N ILE A 163 20.01 4.54 6.15
CA ILE A 163 19.34 3.25 6.23
C ILE A 163 17.83 3.47 6.20
N VAL A 164 17.14 2.78 5.29
CA VAL A 164 15.69 2.89 5.14
C VAL A 164 15.02 1.58 5.55
N GLY A 165 14.18 1.63 6.59
CA GLY A 165 13.29 0.54 6.98
C GLY A 165 12.06 0.50 6.09
N CYS A 166 11.98 -0.53 5.23
CA CYS A 166 10.84 -0.95 4.42
C CYS A 166 10.38 -2.36 4.82
N ASP A 167 10.65 -2.78 6.06
CA ASP A 167 10.55 -4.12 6.60
C ASP A 167 9.16 -4.45 7.19
N GLY A 168 8.14 -3.71 6.73
CA GLY A 168 6.73 -4.05 6.90
C GLY A 168 6.18 -3.76 8.30
N ALA A 169 4.96 -4.24 8.55
CA ALA A 169 4.18 -3.96 9.77
C ALA A 169 4.91 -4.33 11.06
N ASN A 170 5.75 -5.37 11.03
CA ASN A 170 6.55 -5.83 12.16
C ASN A 170 8.00 -5.32 12.10
N SER A 171 8.22 -4.14 11.55
CA SER A 171 9.52 -3.54 11.30
C SER A 171 10.49 -3.67 12.48
N GLN A 172 11.64 -4.30 12.22
CA GLN A 172 12.74 -4.38 13.19
C GLN A 172 13.43 -3.02 13.33
N ILE A 173 13.56 -2.27 12.23
CA ILE A 173 14.15 -0.91 12.27
C ILE A 173 13.32 -0.02 13.18
N ARG A 174 11.99 0.06 13.00
CA ARG A 174 11.12 0.85 13.87
C ARG A 174 11.23 0.42 15.34
N ARG A 175 11.18 -0.88 15.62
CA ARG A 175 11.29 -1.40 17.00
C ARG A 175 12.63 -1.09 17.65
N SER A 176 13.71 -1.16 16.90
CA SER A 176 15.04 -0.80 17.42
C SER A 176 15.17 0.68 17.69
N LEU A 177 14.50 1.55 16.91
CA LEU A 177 14.52 3.00 17.10
C LEU A 177 13.66 3.46 18.29
N PHE A 178 12.49 2.84 18.50
CA PHE A 178 11.49 3.37 19.45
C PHE A 178 11.11 2.40 20.57
N GLY A 179 11.46 1.13 20.47
CA GLY A 179 11.05 0.06 21.37
C GLY A 179 9.95 -0.82 20.80
N ASP A 180 9.90 -2.07 21.23
CA ASP A 180 9.03 -3.12 20.67
C ASP A 180 7.53 -2.79 20.71
N ARG A 181 7.09 -2.01 21.70
CA ARG A 181 5.68 -1.66 21.90
C ARG A 181 5.31 -0.27 21.37
N GLU A 182 6.27 0.46 20.82
CA GLU A 182 6.14 1.84 20.44
C GLU A 182 5.70 1.99 18.97
N PHE A 183 4.41 1.69 18.74
CA PHE A 183 3.74 1.97 17.47
C PHE A 183 2.38 2.62 17.77
N PRO A 184 2.36 3.96 17.99
CA PRO A 184 1.16 4.69 18.38
C PRO A 184 0.01 4.52 17.39
N GLY A 185 -1.21 4.52 17.92
CA GLY A 185 -2.43 4.39 17.14
C GLY A 185 -3.46 3.51 17.83
N ARG A 186 -4.35 2.92 17.04
CA ARG A 186 -5.45 2.08 17.52
C ARG A 186 -5.53 0.74 16.80
N THR A 187 -6.16 -0.20 17.46
CA THR A 187 -6.63 -1.46 16.86
C THR A 187 -8.15 -1.39 16.83
N TRP A 188 -8.74 -1.70 15.70
CA TRP A 188 -10.19 -1.77 15.55
C TRP A 188 -10.75 -2.97 16.33
N ASN A 189 -11.95 -2.82 16.85
CA ASN A 189 -12.66 -3.95 17.47
C ASN A 189 -13.18 -4.93 16.43
N GLU A 190 -13.46 -4.44 15.24
CA GLU A 190 -13.98 -5.21 14.12
C GLU A 190 -12.95 -6.26 13.69
N GLN A 191 -13.36 -7.53 13.72
CA GLN A 191 -12.63 -8.64 13.15
C GLN A 191 -12.92 -8.68 11.67
N ILE A 192 -11.89 -8.81 10.83
CA ILE A 192 -12.10 -9.03 9.40
C ILE A 192 -11.49 -10.35 8.94
N VAL A 193 -12.12 -10.92 7.91
CA VAL A 193 -11.64 -12.10 7.21
C VAL A 193 -11.45 -11.74 5.74
N ALA A 194 -10.21 -11.83 5.24
CA ALA A 194 -9.92 -11.72 3.82
C ALA A 194 -9.78 -13.10 3.20
N THR A 195 -10.50 -13.34 2.13
CA THR A 195 -10.42 -14.57 1.34
C THR A 195 -10.08 -14.24 -0.11
N ASN A 196 -9.38 -15.15 -0.79
CA ASN A 196 -9.35 -15.17 -2.24
C ASN A 196 -10.17 -16.38 -2.69
N ILE A 197 -11.11 -16.16 -3.59
CA ILE A 197 -12.06 -17.21 -4.04
C ILE A 197 -12.17 -17.25 -5.55
N ARG A 198 -12.51 -18.44 -6.07
CA ARG A 198 -13.00 -18.62 -7.42
C ARG A 198 -14.50 -18.84 -7.34
N TYR A 199 -15.26 -17.96 -7.93
CA TYR A 199 -16.71 -18.01 -8.04
C TYR A 199 -17.11 -17.26 -9.32
N ASN A 200 -18.14 -17.73 -10.00
CA ASN A 200 -18.57 -17.10 -11.26
C ASN A 200 -19.34 -15.80 -11.00
N PHE A 201 -18.62 -14.74 -10.66
CA PHE A 201 -19.20 -13.41 -10.48
C PHE A 201 -19.64 -12.76 -11.80
N ASP A 202 -19.11 -13.20 -12.94
CA ASP A 202 -19.40 -12.59 -14.25
C ASP A 202 -20.85 -12.79 -14.71
N GLN A 203 -21.60 -13.70 -14.09
CA GLN A 203 -23.03 -13.87 -14.33
C GLN A 203 -23.91 -12.80 -13.64
N TYR A 204 -23.31 -11.96 -12.79
CA TYR A 204 -24.01 -10.91 -12.06
C TYR A 204 -23.55 -9.53 -12.56
N ASP A 205 -24.42 -8.55 -12.50
CA ASP A 205 -24.11 -7.16 -12.86
C ASP A 205 -23.28 -6.48 -11.74
N LEU A 206 -22.00 -6.83 -11.67
CA LEU A 206 -21.04 -6.31 -10.68
C LEU A 206 -19.95 -5.50 -11.36
N SER A 207 -19.54 -4.42 -10.72
CA SER A 207 -18.28 -3.75 -11.01
C SER A 207 -17.09 -4.62 -10.57
N ASP A 208 -15.88 -4.33 -11.06
CA ASP A 208 -14.67 -5.04 -10.62
C ASP A 208 -14.37 -4.86 -9.12
N SER A 209 -14.95 -3.85 -8.48
CA SER A 209 -14.92 -3.68 -7.02
C SER A 209 -16.31 -3.32 -6.48
N ASN A 210 -16.79 -4.03 -5.47
CA ASN A 210 -18.10 -3.81 -4.86
C ASN A 210 -17.96 -3.80 -3.33
N PHE A 211 -18.68 -2.86 -2.70
CA PHE A 211 -18.80 -2.77 -1.25
C PHE A 211 -20.27 -2.95 -0.85
N ILE A 212 -20.53 -3.86 0.06
CA ILE A 212 -21.87 -4.03 0.66
C ILE A 212 -21.95 -3.18 1.92
N VAL A 213 -22.92 -2.27 1.94
CA VAL A 213 -23.23 -1.42 3.10
C VAL A 213 -24.33 -2.10 3.89
N HIS A 214 -23.98 -2.65 5.06
CA HIS A 214 -24.90 -3.35 5.94
C HIS A 214 -24.29 -3.51 7.34
N PRO A 215 -25.02 -3.31 8.43
CA PRO A 215 -24.47 -3.35 9.79
C PRO A 215 -23.83 -4.67 10.19
N GLU A 216 -24.32 -5.80 9.68
CA GLU A 216 -23.81 -7.14 10.01
C GLU A 216 -23.06 -7.83 8.86
N HIS A 217 -23.51 -7.63 7.61
CA HIS A 217 -23.00 -8.34 6.43
C HIS A 217 -22.15 -7.44 5.51
N TRP A 218 -21.54 -6.40 6.09
CA TRP A 218 -20.66 -5.51 5.34
C TRP A 218 -19.46 -6.26 4.76
N SER A 219 -19.16 -5.98 3.52
CA SER A 219 -18.11 -6.68 2.81
C SER A 219 -17.56 -5.88 1.63
N MET A 220 -16.41 -6.31 1.15
CA MET A 220 -15.79 -5.88 -0.10
C MET A 220 -15.56 -7.10 -0.97
N THR A 221 -15.98 -7.03 -2.23
CA THR A 221 -15.70 -8.05 -3.25
C THR A 221 -14.99 -7.38 -4.41
N ALA A 222 -13.76 -7.82 -4.73
CA ALA A 222 -12.96 -7.19 -5.78
C ALA A 222 -12.27 -8.25 -6.66
N ARG A 223 -12.36 -8.07 -7.98
CA ARG A 223 -11.61 -8.85 -8.96
C ARG A 223 -10.12 -8.59 -8.77
N ILE A 224 -9.30 -9.62 -8.71
CA ILE A 224 -7.85 -9.47 -8.55
C ILE A 224 -7.05 -10.04 -9.71
N THR A 225 -7.67 -10.89 -10.55
CA THR A 225 -7.07 -11.38 -11.79
C THR A 225 -8.12 -11.53 -12.89
N ARG A 226 -7.69 -11.53 -14.14
CA ARG A 226 -8.58 -11.74 -15.31
C ARG A 226 -9.13 -13.16 -15.41
N ASP A 227 -8.46 -14.13 -14.79
CA ASP A 227 -8.81 -15.55 -14.80
C ASP A 227 -9.85 -15.94 -13.73
N GLY A 228 -10.55 -14.95 -13.15
CA GLY A 228 -11.68 -15.17 -12.26
C GLY A 228 -11.31 -15.40 -10.79
N LEU A 229 -10.13 -14.96 -10.34
CA LEU A 229 -9.82 -14.90 -8.92
C LEU A 229 -10.32 -13.57 -8.34
N TRP A 230 -11.13 -13.66 -7.28
CA TRP A 230 -11.69 -12.52 -6.58
C TRP A 230 -11.28 -12.52 -5.12
N ARG A 231 -11.11 -11.33 -4.57
CA ARG A 231 -10.97 -11.11 -3.13
C ARG A 231 -12.32 -10.80 -2.52
N VAL A 232 -12.63 -11.49 -1.43
CA VAL A 232 -13.80 -11.19 -0.59
C VAL A 232 -13.28 -10.91 0.81
N THR A 233 -13.51 -9.68 1.30
CA THR A 233 -13.13 -9.25 2.66
C THR A 233 -14.41 -8.83 3.37
N TYR A 234 -14.67 -9.38 4.55
CA TYR A 234 -15.91 -9.14 5.28
C TYR A 234 -15.70 -9.03 6.79
N GLY A 235 -16.65 -8.39 7.45
CA GLY A 235 -16.68 -8.26 8.89
C GLY A 235 -17.17 -9.51 9.60
N GLU A 236 -16.56 -9.79 10.76
CA GLU A 236 -16.93 -10.89 11.65
C GLU A 236 -16.97 -10.46 13.12
N ILE A 237 -17.60 -11.28 13.94
CA ILE A 237 -17.70 -11.09 15.38
C ILE A 237 -16.29 -11.12 15.99
N PRO A 238 -15.91 -10.11 16.77
CA PRO A 238 -14.60 -10.07 17.42
C PRO A 238 -14.37 -11.25 18.38
N GLY A 239 -13.12 -11.75 18.39
CA GLY A 239 -12.69 -12.75 19.36
C GLY A 239 -12.94 -14.22 19.00
N LEU A 240 -13.53 -14.48 17.82
CA LEU A 240 -13.68 -15.83 17.31
C LEU A 240 -12.32 -16.44 16.93
N SER A 241 -12.15 -17.72 17.18
CA SER A 241 -11.00 -18.50 16.73
C SER A 241 -11.02 -18.69 15.21
N ASN A 242 -9.88 -19.06 14.64
CA ASN A 242 -9.80 -19.33 13.21
C ASN A 242 -10.73 -20.48 12.76
N ASP A 243 -10.96 -21.46 13.61
CA ASP A 243 -11.86 -22.59 13.31
C ASP A 243 -13.31 -22.15 13.32
N GLU A 244 -13.74 -21.34 14.30
CA GLU A 244 -15.07 -20.76 14.34
C GLU A 244 -15.33 -19.85 13.13
N LEU A 245 -14.35 -19.02 12.75
CA LEU A 245 -14.45 -18.18 11.56
C LEU A 245 -14.58 -19.01 10.26
N ARG A 246 -13.88 -20.16 10.17
CA ARG A 246 -14.01 -21.08 9.02
C ARG A 246 -15.39 -21.76 9.00
N GLN A 247 -15.92 -22.17 10.14
CA GLN A 247 -17.24 -22.79 10.22
C GLN A 247 -18.37 -21.82 9.81
N ARG A 248 -18.21 -20.52 10.10
CA ARG A 248 -19.18 -19.47 9.78
C ARG A 248 -19.11 -18.99 8.31
N LEU A 249 -17.99 -19.22 7.61
CA LEU A 249 -17.78 -18.71 6.26
C LEU A 249 -18.90 -19.06 5.28
N PRO A 250 -19.44 -20.30 5.22
CA PRO A 250 -20.52 -20.65 4.30
C PRO A 250 -21.81 -19.82 4.53
N GLU A 251 -22.17 -19.57 5.79
CA GLU A 251 -23.34 -18.76 6.12
C GLU A 251 -23.13 -17.30 5.75
N LYS A 252 -21.92 -16.76 6.00
CA LYS A 252 -21.55 -15.41 5.58
C LYS A 252 -21.61 -15.25 4.07
N PHE A 253 -21.01 -16.16 3.33
CA PHE A 253 -21.04 -16.13 1.86
C PHE A 253 -22.46 -16.23 1.31
N LYS A 254 -23.30 -17.08 1.89
CA LYS A 254 -24.71 -17.18 1.53
C LYS A 254 -25.50 -15.90 1.81
N ALA A 255 -25.11 -15.12 2.84
CA ALA A 255 -25.79 -13.90 3.20
C ALA A 255 -25.50 -12.72 2.27
N PHE A 256 -24.25 -12.56 1.79
CA PHE A 256 -23.87 -11.35 1.07
C PHE A 256 -23.30 -11.58 -0.35
N LEU A 257 -22.93 -12.81 -0.73
CA LEU A 257 -22.52 -13.06 -2.12
C LEU A 257 -23.76 -13.18 -3.03
N PRO A 258 -23.70 -12.62 -4.24
CA PRO A 258 -24.81 -12.73 -5.18
C PRO A 258 -25.09 -14.20 -5.51
N GLY A 259 -26.37 -14.56 -5.63
CA GLY A 259 -26.80 -15.95 -5.87
C GLY A 259 -26.79 -16.83 -4.63
N ALA A 260 -26.44 -16.31 -3.44
CA ALA A 260 -26.44 -17.03 -2.16
C ALA A 260 -25.80 -18.44 -2.24
N PRO A 261 -24.53 -18.57 -2.67
CA PRO A 261 -23.94 -19.85 -3.03
C PRO A 261 -23.79 -20.79 -1.84
N ASN A 262 -24.00 -22.08 -2.08
CA ASN A 262 -23.71 -23.13 -1.12
C ASN A 262 -22.23 -23.61 -1.27
N PRO A 263 -21.66 -24.27 -0.24
CA PRO A 263 -20.39 -24.95 -0.38
C PRO A 263 -20.35 -25.87 -1.61
N GLY A 264 -19.23 -25.84 -2.36
CA GLY A 264 -19.06 -26.55 -3.63
C GLY A 264 -19.40 -25.72 -4.87
N GLN A 265 -20.06 -24.56 -4.73
CA GLN A 265 -20.29 -23.62 -5.83
C GLN A 265 -19.19 -22.56 -5.93
N TYR A 266 -18.29 -22.49 -4.97
CA TYR A 266 -17.09 -21.63 -4.92
C TYR A 266 -15.91 -22.42 -4.38
N GLU A 267 -14.70 -21.98 -4.73
CA GLU A 267 -13.42 -22.47 -4.21
C GLU A 267 -12.75 -21.39 -3.36
N VAL A 268 -12.39 -21.70 -2.12
CA VAL A 268 -11.61 -20.81 -1.26
C VAL A 268 -10.11 -21.10 -1.45
N VAL A 269 -9.41 -20.22 -2.15
CA VAL A 269 -7.97 -20.34 -2.44
C VAL A 269 -7.13 -19.87 -1.26
N ASN A 270 -7.57 -18.85 -0.54
CA ASN A 270 -6.91 -18.31 0.65
C ASN A 270 -7.93 -17.86 1.68
N PHE A 271 -7.56 -18.01 2.96
CA PHE A 271 -8.36 -17.60 4.11
C PHE A 271 -7.44 -16.97 5.16
N SER A 272 -7.59 -15.68 5.38
CA SER A 272 -6.73 -14.87 6.27
C SER A 272 -7.56 -13.98 7.19
N PRO A 273 -7.94 -14.45 8.37
CA PRO A 273 -8.48 -13.57 9.41
C PRO A 273 -7.37 -12.73 10.03
N TYR A 274 -7.62 -11.45 10.26
CA TYR A 274 -6.66 -10.56 10.92
C TYR A 274 -7.33 -9.38 11.64
N LYS A 275 -6.60 -8.82 12.60
CA LYS A 275 -7.00 -7.59 13.29
C LYS A 275 -6.54 -6.39 12.49
N VAL A 276 -7.37 -5.39 12.44
CA VAL A 276 -7.11 -4.14 11.72
C VAL A 276 -6.42 -3.15 12.64
N HIS A 277 -5.29 -2.63 12.18
CA HIS A 277 -4.52 -1.62 12.90
C HIS A 277 -4.49 -0.31 12.11
N GLN A 278 -4.58 0.82 12.83
CA GLN A 278 -4.26 2.15 12.32
C GLN A 278 -3.22 2.76 13.23
N ARG A 279 -2.00 2.88 12.72
CA ARG A 279 -0.82 3.22 13.50
C ARG A 279 0.12 4.10 12.71
N LEU A 280 0.82 5.00 13.40
CA LEU A 280 1.85 5.85 12.83
C LEU A 280 3.08 5.86 13.73
N ALA A 281 4.26 5.65 13.17
CA ALA A 281 5.52 5.77 13.90
C ALA A 281 5.70 7.17 14.50
N LYS A 282 6.35 7.26 15.65
CA LYS A 282 6.63 8.55 16.32
C LYS A 282 7.38 9.53 15.41
N GLN A 283 8.27 9.00 14.58
CA GLN A 283 9.01 9.72 13.55
C GLN A 283 9.26 8.78 12.38
N MET A 284 9.38 9.33 11.17
CA MET A 284 9.81 8.63 9.96
C MET A 284 11.29 8.92 9.64
N ARG A 285 11.95 9.79 10.41
CA ARG A 285 13.39 10.04 10.41
C ARG A 285 13.92 10.06 11.85
N VAL A 286 15.04 9.34 12.11
CA VAL A 286 15.83 9.45 13.34
C VAL A 286 17.30 9.46 12.93
N GLY A 287 17.88 10.65 12.84
CA GLY A 287 19.24 10.82 12.32
C GLY A 287 19.36 10.30 10.88
N ARG A 288 20.12 9.21 10.69
CA ARG A 288 20.37 8.56 9.41
C ARG A 288 19.44 7.37 9.12
N PHE A 289 18.53 7.06 10.03
CA PHE A 289 17.47 6.06 9.82
C PHE A 289 16.19 6.71 9.33
N LEU A 290 15.58 6.07 8.33
CA LEU A 290 14.34 6.48 7.71
C LEU A 290 13.34 5.31 7.70
N LEU A 291 12.06 5.60 7.72
CA LEU A 291 10.98 4.61 7.61
C LEU A 291 10.06 4.98 6.44
N ALA A 292 9.56 3.97 5.73
CA ALA A 292 8.57 4.14 4.66
C ALA A 292 7.54 3.00 4.67
N ALA A 293 6.36 3.26 4.16
CA ALA A 293 5.26 2.31 4.01
C ALA A 293 4.86 1.64 5.36
N ASP A 294 4.57 0.33 5.36
CA ASP A 294 4.10 -0.39 6.54
C ASP A 294 5.08 -0.38 7.73
N ALA A 295 6.36 -0.11 7.48
CA ALA A 295 7.33 0.11 8.56
C ALA A 295 7.06 1.42 9.31
N ALA A 296 6.50 2.42 8.64
CA ALA A 296 6.16 3.74 9.19
C ALA A 296 4.71 3.84 9.66
N HIS A 297 3.76 3.27 8.93
CA HIS A 297 2.33 3.42 9.23
C HIS A 297 1.48 2.26 8.71
N LEU A 298 0.36 2.03 9.39
CA LEU A 298 -0.64 1.01 9.03
C LEU A 298 -2.02 1.64 8.98
N CYS A 299 -2.86 1.22 8.06
CA CYS A 299 -4.28 1.53 8.05
C CYS A 299 -5.12 0.30 7.67
N ASN A 300 -6.44 0.39 7.81
CA ASN A 300 -7.35 -0.68 7.36
C ASN A 300 -7.34 -0.82 5.82
N PRO A 301 -7.73 -1.99 5.28
CA PRO A 301 -7.61 -2.28 3.85
C PRO A 301 -8.66 -1.59 2.96
N PHE A 302 -9.70 -1.01 3.55
CA PHE A 302 -10.81 -0.44 2.78
C PHE A 302 -10.43 0.91 2.15
N GLY A 303 -10.36 0.92 0.82
CA GLY A 303 -9.93 2.08 0.04
C GLY A 303 -8.49 2.06 -0.46
N GLY A 304 -7.71 1.00 -0.17
CA GLY A 304 -6.36 0.82 -0.72
C GLY A 304 -5.32 1.83 -0.26
N MET A 305 -5.60 2.58 0.82
CA MET A 305 -4.77 3.69 1.26
C MET A 305 -3.40 3.28 1.82
N GLY A 306 -3.27 2.06 2.38
CA GLY A 306 -2.00 1.56 2.90
C GLY A 306 -0.97 1.36 1.79
N LEU A 307 -1.33 0.64 0.73
CA LEU A 307 -0.45 0.42 -0.42
C LEU A 307 -0.15 1.73 -1.15
N THR A 308 -1.18 2.53 -1.43
CA THR A 308 -1.03 3.83 -2.10
C THR A 308 -0.13 4.76 -1.30
N GLY A 309 -0.37 4.91 0.00
CA GLY A 309 0.45 5.75 0.89
C GLY A 309 1.91 5.31 0.94
N GLY A 310 2.15 3.99 1.04
CA GLY A 310 3.50 3.43 1.05
C GLY A 310 4.28 3.66 -0.25
N ILE A 311 3.63 3.52 -1.41
CA ILE A 311 4.26 3.80 -2.70
C ILE A 311 4.57 5.30 -2.83
N VAL A 312 3.68 6.17 -2.39
CA VAL A 312 3.90 7.63 -2.39
C VAL A 312 5.00 8.05 -1.40
N ASP A 313 5.13 7.38 -0.24
CA ASP A 313 6.27 7.59 0.65
C ASP A 313 7.59 7.32 -0.08
N VAL A 314 7.66 6.21 -0.81
CA VAL A 314 8.85 5.82 -1.58
C VAL A 314 9.21 6.87 -2.63
N GLY A 315 8.23 7.37 -3.39
CA GLY A 315 8.46 8.43 -4.38
C GLY A 315 9.02 9.71 -3.76
N GLY A 316 8.42 10.16 -2.65
CA GLY A 316 8.89 11.34 -1.91
C GLY A 316 10.28 11.14 -1.29
N LEU A 317 10.53 9.96 -0.69
CA LEU A 317 11.85 9.65 -0.11
C LEU A 317 12.95 9.55 -1.17
N ARG A 318 12.62 8.96 -2.33
CA ARG A 318 13.52 8.95 -3.49
C ARG A 318 13.93 10.37 -3.88
N ASP A 319 12.97 11.29 -3.99
CA ASP A 319 13.28 12.67 -4.36
C ASP A 319 14.21 13.35 -3.33
N CYS A 320 13.95 13.14 -2.03
CA CYS A 320 14.81 13.64 -0.97
C CYS A 320 16.26 13.08 -1.06
N LEU A 321 16.40 11.75 -1.16
CA LEU A 321 17.71 11.11 -1.18
C LEU A 321 18.50 11.44 -2.45
N VAL A 322 17.84 11.50 -3.60
CA VAL A 322 18.46 11.91 -4.87
C VAL A 322 18.89 13.38 -4.81
N GLY A 323 18.04 14.26 -4.25
CA GLY A 323 18.38 15.67 -4.06
C GLY A 323 19.66 15.85 -3.24
N ILE A 324 19.83 15.10 -2.15
CA ILE A 324 21.06 15.13 -1.34
C ILE A 324 22.25 14.56 -2.14
N TYR A 325 22.07 13.40 -2.77
CA TYR A 325 23.14 12.73 -3.52
C TYR A 325 23.70 13.58 -4.68
N GLU A 326 22.82 14.33 -5.35
CA GLU A 326 23.17 15.23 -6.44
C GLU A 326 23.61 16.62 -5.95
N GLY A 327 23.62 16.88 -4.62
CA GLY A 327 23.98 18.20 -4.05
C GLY A 327 22.92 19.29 -4.31
N LYS A 328 21.69 18.90 -4.65
CA LYS A 328 20.56 19.83 -4.89
C LYS A 328 19.82 20.20 -3.61
N ALA A 329 19.99 19.45 -2.55
CA ALA A 329 19.42 19.69 -1.23
C ALA A 329 20.41 19.25 -0.15
N ASP A 330 20.31 19.84 1.02
CA ASP A 330 20.96 19.33 2.22
C ASP A 330 20.07 18.28 2.92
N ASP A 331 20.58 17.67 4.00
CA ASP A 331 19.89 16.57 4.66
C ASP A 331 18.63 17.00 5.45
N THR A 332 18.40 18.31 5.65
CA THR A 332 17.18 18.84 6.29
C THR A 332 15.93 18.57 5.45
N ILE A 333 16.06 18.26 4.16
CA ILE A 333 14.95 17.82 3.33
C ILE A 333 14.32 16.52 3.87
N LEU A 334 15.10 15.68 4.58
CA LEU A 334 14.60 14.47 5.23
C LEU A 334 13.75 14.76 6.47
N ASP A 335 13.95 15.90 7.15
CA ASP A 335 13.05 16.36 8.21
C ASP A 335 11.71 16.78 7.63
N ARG A 336 11.71 17.45 6.47
CA ARG A 336 10.47 17.75 5.73
C ARG A 336 9.75 16.48 5.28
N TYR A 337 10.49 15.46 4.81
CA TYR A 337 9.91 14.15 4.52
C TYR A 337 9.16 13.60 5.75
N ASN A 338 9.83 13.55 6.90
CA ASN A 338 9.24 13.10 8.15
C ASN A 338 7.97 13.88 8.51
N GLU A 339 8.02 15.20 8.49
CA GLU A 339 6.88 16.07 8.86
C GLU A 339 5.71 15.89 7.91
N ILE A 340 5.96 16.02 6.61
CA ILE A 340 4.92 16.03 5.57
C ILE A 340 4.29 14.65 5.42
N ARG A 341 5.07 13.56 5.40
CA ARG A 341 4.48 12.22 5.25
C ARG A 341 3.65 11.81 6.46
N ARG A 342 4.08 12.18 7.66
CA ARG A 342 3.28 11.99 8.88
C ARG A 342 2.00 12.83 8.87
N GLN A 343 2.07 14.08 8.43
CA GLN A 343 0.90 14.93 8.24
C GLN A 343 -0.08 14.33 7.23
N LYS A 344 0.41 13.88 6.05
CA LYS A 344 -0.42 13.20 5.05
C LYS A 344 -1.09 11.93 5.58
N TYR A 345 -0.40 11.17 6.43
CA TYR A 345 -1.03 10.03 7.10
C TYR A 345 -2.17 10.50 8.01
N LEU A 346 -1.94 11.45 8.89
CA LEU A 346 -2.94 11.90 9.88
C LEU A 346 -4.15 12.58 9.24
N GLU A 347 -3.92 13.42 8.24
CA GLU A 347 -4.97 14.25 7.64
C GLU A 347 -5.71 13.55 6.49
N ILE A 348 -5.10 12.57 5.83
CA ILE A 348 -5.67 11.93 4.65
C ILE A 348 -5.80 10.41 4.83
N ILE A 349 -4.70 9.68 5.03
CA ILE A 349 -4.73 8.21 5.03
C ILE A 349 -5.58 7.67 6.18
N ASP A 350 -5.35 8.15 7.41
CA ASP A 350 -6.11 7.73 8.60
C ASP A 350 -7.58 8.14 8.48
N VAL A 351 -7.86 9.36 8.04
CA VAL A 351 -9.22 9.89 7.91
C VAL A 351 -9.99 9.11 6.84
N VAL A 352 -9.47 9.04 5.62
CA VAL A 352 -10.15 8.40 4.48
C VAL A 352 -10.38 6.91 4.76
N SER A 353 -9.36 6.20 5.24
CA SER A 353 -9.51 4.78 5.54
C SER A 353 -10.49 4.51 6.69
N THR A 354 -10.51 5.38 7.72
CA THR A 354 -11.48 5.31 8.82
C THR A 354 -12.91 5.49 8.34
N GLU A 355 -13.15 6.51 7.51
CA GLU A 355 -14.49 6.75 6.96
C GLU A 355 -14.92 5.64 5.99
N ASN A 356 -14.00 5.09 5.22
CA ASN A 356 -14.31 4.00 4.31
C ASN A 356 -14.79 2.73 5.03
N ILE A 357 -14.10 2.29 6.10
CA ILE A 357 -14.55 1.11 6.84
C ILE A 357 -15.85 1.39 7.61
N ARG A 358 -15.95 2.56 8.29
CA ARG A 358 -17.15 2.94 9.04
C ARG A 358 -18.39 3.00 8.16
N ARG A 359 -18.27 3.56 6.96
CA ARG A 359 -19.35 3.63 5.97
C ARG A 359 -20.00 2.30 5.72
N LEU A 360 -19.23 1.21 5.73
CA LEU A 360 -19.77 -0.12 5.42
C LEU A 360 -20.71 -0.65 6.49
N PHE A 361 -20.42 -0.42 7.77
CA PHE A 361 -21.21 -1.00 8.87
C PHE A 361 -22.04 0.02 9.67
N SER A 362 -21.75 1.32 9.57
CA SER A 362 -22.44 2.35 10.34
C SER A 362 -23.46 3.16 9.54
N THR A 363 -23.45 3.07 8.20
CA THR A 363 -24.40 3.79 7.34
C THR A 363 -25.66 2.96 7.15
N ASP A 364 -26.83 3.59 7.34
CA ASP A 364 -28.12 3.02 6.92
C ASP A 364 -28.16 2.97 5.39
N PRO A 365 -28.19 1.77 4.76
CA PRO A 365 -28.16 1.65 3.31
C PRO A 365 -29.35 2.31 2.61
N ASP A 366 -30.51 2.42 3.27
CA ASP A 366 -31.70 3.04 2.70
C ASP A 366 -31.65 4.57 2.70
N ARG A 367 -30.83 5.14 3.60
CA ARG A 367 -30.63 6.58 3.75
C ARG A 367 -29.22 7.03 3.38
N ALA A 368 -28.43 6.15 2.78
CA ALA A 368 -26.99 6.39 2.54
C ALA A 368 -26.73 7.66 1.74
N LEU A 369 -27.52 7.96 0.72
CA LEU A 369 -27.37 9.19 -0.07
C LEU A 369 -27.81 10.46 0.66
N GLU A 370 -28.61 10.34 1.72
CA GLU A 370 -29.00 11.48 2.56
C GLU A 370 -27.94 11.76 3.62
N THR A 371 -27.36 10.72 4.22
CA THR A 371 -26.54 10.81 5.43
C THR A 371 -25.05 10.80 5.15
N ASP A 372 -24.59 10.18 4.03
CA ASP A 372 -23.16 10.09 3.67
C ASP A 372 -22.82 11.02 2.50
N GLY A 373 -22.05 12.06 2.78
CA GLY A 373 -21.62 13.05 1.78
C GLY A 373 -20.71 12.48 0.69
N PHE A 374 -19.89 11.47 1.01
CA PHE A 374 -19.02 10.84 0.03
C PHE A 374 -19.83 10.00 -0.98
N LEU A 375 -20.79 9.19 -0.53
CA LEU A 375 -21.66 8.43 -1.43
C LEU A 375 -22.51 9.34 -2.32
N ARG A 376 -22.98 10.45 -1.78
CA ARG A 376 -23.68 11.49 -2.57
C ARG A 376 -22.76 12.09 -3.63
N MET A 377 -21.52 12.40 -3.29
CA MET A 377 -20.52 12.90 -4.25
C MET A 377 -20.18 11.86 -5.32
N CYS A 378 -20.05 10.56 -4.96
CA CYS A 378 -19.85 9.48 -5.91
C CYS A 378 -21.00 9.39 -6.91
N LYS A 379 -22.26 9.49 -6.43
CA LYS A 379 -23.42 9.52 -7.31
C LYS A 379 -23.40 10.71 -8.26
N GLN A 380 -23.07 11.90 -7.76
CA GLN A 380 -22.94 13.09 -8.60
C GLN A 380 -21.81 12.93 -9.64
N ALA A 381 -20.68 12.33 -9.25
CA ALA A 381 -19.55 12.11 -10.14
C ALA A 381 -19.89 11.12 -11.29
N SER A 382 -20.77 10.16 -11.06
CA SER A 382 -21.24 9.26 -12.12
C SER A 382 -22.11 9.96 -13.18
N GLU A 383 -22.68 11.11 -12.83
CA GLU A 383 -23.59 11.90 -13.69
C GLU A 383 -22.91 13.19 -14.21
N ASN A 384 -21.81 13.65 -13.58
CA ASN A 384 -21.16 14.92 -13.89
C ASN A 384 -19.62 14.77 -13.96
N PRO A 385 -19.00 14.88 -15.15
CA PRO A 385 -17.56 14.75 -15.33
C PRO A 385 -16.70 15.76 -14.53
N GLU A 386 -17.20 16.97 -14.27
CA GLU A 386 -16.45 17.95 -13.47
C GLU A 386 -16.36 17.53 -12.01
N VAL A 387 -17.40 16.92 -11.45
CA VAL A 387 -17.36 16.33 -10.10
C VAL A 387 -16.38 15.15 -10.06
N ALA A 388 -16.42 14.27 -11.07
CA ALA A 388 -15.47 13.17 -11.20
C ALA A 388 -14.02 13.67 -11.23
N LYS A 389 -13.74 14.75 -11.96
CA LYS A 389 -12.43 15.38 -12.04
C LYS A 389 -11.98 16.00 -10.70
N GLN A 390 -12.89 16.58 -9.95
CA GLN A 390 -12.58 17.10 -8.60
C GLN A 390 -12.24 15.95 -7.64
N MET A 391 -12.96 14.84 -7.68
CA MET A 391 -12.67 13.65 -6.87
C MET A 391 -11.29 13.07 -7.20
N GLN A 392 -10.92 13.00 -8.48
CA GLN A 392 -9.61 12.54 -8.90
C GLN A 392 -8.49 13.46 -8.38
N LYS A 393 -8.68 14.78 -8.45
CA LYS A 393 -7.74 15.75 -7.84
C LYS A 393 -7.63 15.55 -6.33
N GLY A 394 -8.73 15.28 -5.64
CA GLY A 394 -8.74 14.95 -4.22
C GLY A 394 -7.89 13.73 -3.87
N ALA A 395 -7.91 12.70 -4.72
CA ALA A 395 -7.08 11.51 -4.52
C ALA A 395 -5.56 11.81 -4.59
N LEU A 396 -5.15 12.83 -5.35
CA LEU A 396 -3.75 13.24 -5.47
C LEU A 396 -3.22 14.01 -4.25
N LEU A 397 -4.07 14.45 -3.33
CA LEU A 397 -3.66 15.19 -2.12
C LEU A 397 -2.73 14.40 -1.20
N VAL A 398 -2.70 13.07 -1.30
CA VAL A 398 -1.75 12.21 -0.55
C VAL A 398 -0.31 12.39 -1.03
N SER A 399 -0.11 12.82 -2.28
CA SER A 399 1.20 13.10 -2.87
C SER A 399 1.77 14.44 -2.36
N HIS A 400 3.09 14.60 -2.51
CA HIS A 400 3.79 15.84 -2.26
C HIS A 400 5.06 15.90 -3.11
N ASP A 401 5.31 17.02 -3.74
CA ASP A 401 6.51 17.26 -4.53
C ASP A 401 7.65 17.77 -3.64
N PHE A 402 8.61 16.90 -3.32
CA PHE A 402 9.78 17.28 -2.54
C PHE A 402 10.85 18.03 -3.35
N THR A 403 10.80 17.96 -4.69
CA THR A 403 11.77 18.67 -5.53
C THR A 403 11.65 20.19 -5.45
N GLN A 404 10.51 20.71 -4.98
CA GLN A 404 10.33 22.13 -4.73
C GLN A 404 11.26 22.70 -3.64
N TYR A 405 11.87 21.82 -2.82
CA TYR A 405 12.84 22.20 -1.78
C TYR A 405 14.29 22.08 -2.24
N TYR A 406 14.53 21.79 -3.52
CA TYR A 406 15.88 21.82 -4.08
C TYR A 406 16.38 23.25 -4.15
N ASN A 407 17.67 23.44 -3.85
CA ASN A 407 18.32 24.73 -4.02
C ASN A 407 18.19 25.16 -5.49
N THR A 408 17.57 26.31 -5.73
CA THR A 408 17.63 26.94 -7.06
C THR A 408 19.05 27.42 -7.27
N ALA A 409 19.71 26.88 -8.28
CA ALA A 409 21.05 27.31 -8.71
C ALA A 409 21.04 28.77 -9.16
#